data_3b6b122113dab9fb498b53c13a2d8aee
#
_entry.id   3b6b122113dab9fb498b53c13a2d8aee
#
_cell.length_a   1.000
_cell.length_b   1.000
_cell.length_c   1.000
_cell.angle_alpha   90.00
_cell.angle_beta   90.00
_cell.angle_gamma   90.00
#
_symmetry.space_group_name_H-M   'P 1'
#
loop_
_entity.id
_entity.type
_entity.pdbx_description
1 polymer ?
#
loop_
_entity_poly.entity_id
_entity_poly.type
_entity_poly.pdbx_seq_one_letter_code
_entity_poly.pdbx_strand_id
1 'polypeptide(L)'
;MTQADPLVELHTRVRAKRAQLSAFLAKAKPRRRRLLNTVVLGGSLAAALTAGPAIGGATFTAWLTATLGLSSPSWRLLCGAASVCSLMATISTQLLKSHNIEENVVKAQACSAKLEVIETGLALGQLDVKQATDHYLRCVEDAAFLDA
;
A
#
# COMPACT_ATOMS: atom_id res chain seq x y z
N MET A 1 35.97 29.79 8.80
CA MET A 1 35.11 28.72 8.28
C MET A 1 34.77 27.81 9.46
N THR A 2 33.58 27.98 10.01
CA THR A 2 33.10 27.21 11.18
C THR A 2 32.83 25.77 10.68
N GLN A 3 33.70 24.81 11.05
CA GLN A 3 33.43 23.40 10.85
C GLN A 3 32.14 23.10 11.66
N ALA A 4 31.04 22.91 10.95
CA ALA A 4 29.83 22.41 11.56
C ALA A 4 30.15 21.05 12.21
N ASP A 5 29.79 20.90 13.47
CA ASP A 5 30.01 19.65 14.22
C ASP A 5 29.40 18.47 13.38
N PRO A 6 30.20 17.48 12.99
CA PRO A 6 29.73 16.39 12.13
C PRO A 6 28.52 15.63 12.70
N LEU A 7 28.37 15.63 14.01
CA LEU A 7 27.20 15.10 14.72
C LEU A 7 25.92 15.89 14.40
N VAL A 8 25.99 17.22 14.42
CA VAL A 8 24.83 18.09 14.15
C VAL A 8 24.40 17.96 12.70
N GLU A 9 25.35 17.88 11.78
CA GLU A 9 25.05 17.70 10.35
C GLU A 9 24.41 16.34 10.09
N LEU A 10 24.96 15.25 10.63
CA LEU A 10 24.40 13.91 10.51
C LEU A 10 22.97 13.83 11.07
N HIS A 11 22.75 14.41 12.26
CA HIS A 11 21.43 14.46 12.90
C HIS A 11 20.40 15.21 12.05
N THR A 12 20.82 16.29 11.41
CA THR A 12 19.96 17.08 10.51
C THR A 12 19.59 16.27 9.26
N ARG A 13 20.55 15.55 8.66
CA ARG A 13 20.33 14.69 7.50
C ARG A 13 19.41 13.51 7.82
N VAL A 14 19.61 12.86 8.96
CA VAL A 14 18.74 11.76 9.43
C VAL A 14 17.30 12.23 9.59
N ARG A 15 17.09 13.37 10.23
CA ARG A 15 15.75 13.98 10.40
C ARG A 15 15.11 14.35 9.07
N ALA A 16 15.85 14.95 8.16
CA ALA A 16 15.35 15.35 6.84
C ALA A 16 14.90 14.11 6.04
N LYS A 17 15.71 13.03 6.00
CA LYS A 17 15.35 11.80 5.30
C LYS A 17 14.16 11.09 5.96
N ARG A 18 14.08 11.10 7.29
CA ARG A 18 12.93 10.57 8.04
C ARG A 18 11.64 11.34 7.73
N ALA A 19 11.70 12.66 7.64
CA ALA A 19 10.56 13.48 7.22
C ALA A 19 10.10 13.15 5.78
N GLN A 20 11.03 12.96 4.86
CA GLN A 20 10.75 12.55 3.49
C GLN A 20 10.07 11.17 3.43
N LEU A 21 10.60 10.18 4.18
CA LEU A 21 10.00 8.84 4.28
C LEU A 21 8.60 8.88 4.89
N SER A 22 8.37 9.68 5.93
CA SER A 22 7.06 9.82 6.56
C SER A 22 6.04 10.47 5.62
N ALA A 23 6.44 11.46 4.85
CA ALA A 23 5.59 12.09 3.82
C ALA A 23 5.23 11.10 2.70
N PHE A 24 6.19 10.28 2.26
CA PHE A 24 5.93 9.20 1.30
C PHE A 24 4.93 8.19 1.87
N LEU A 25 5.16 7.69 3.09
CA LEU A 25 4.30 6.71 3.75
C LEU A 25 2.88 7.26 3.97
N ALA A 26 2.73 8.54 4.31
CA ALA A 26 1.43 9.19 4.46
C ALA A 26 0.60 9.18 3.17
N LYS A 27 1.25 9.25 2.00
CA LYS A 27 0.59 9.16 0.69
C LYS A 27 0.41 7.72 0.22
N ALA A 28 1.39 6.87 0.42
CA ALA A 28 1.42 5.49 -0.10
C ALA A 28 0.49 4.54 0.68
N LYS A 29 0.45 4.63 2.02
CA LYS A 29 -0.39 3.77 2.87
C LYS A 29 -1.88 3.82 2.53
N PRO A 30 -2.54 5.00 2.42
CA PRO A 30 -3.96 5.07 2.11
C PRO A 30 -4.24 4.57 0.68
N ARG A 31 -3.35 4.84 -0.28
CA ARG A 31 -3.48 4.34 -1.65
C ARG A 31 -3.42 2.80 -1.69
N ARG A 32 -2.43 2.20 -1.03
CA ARG A 32 -2.31 0.73 -0.90
C ARG A 32 -3.57 0.14 -0.27
N ARG A 33 -4.05 0.72 0.85
CA ARG A 33 -5.25 0.23 1.55
C ARG A 33 -6.50 0.30 0.68
N ARG A 34 -6.68 1.38 -0.09
CA ARG A 34 -7.82 1.51 -1.02
C ARG A 34 -7.76 0.44 -2.11
N LEU A 35 -6.60 0.22 -2.74
CA LEU A 35 -6.43 -0.80 -3.78
C LEU A 35 -6.69 -2.20 -3.23
N LEU A 36 -6.14 -2.54 -2.06
CA LEU A 36 -6.39 -3.83 -1.40
C LEU A 36 -7.88 -4.02 -1.07
N ASN A 37 -8.54 -3.00 -0.53
CA ASN A 37 -9.98 -3.07 -0.26
C ASN A 37 -10.78 -3.29 -1.55
N THR A 38 -10.41 -2.63 -2.65
CA THR A 38 -11.07 -2.81 -3.95
C THR A 38 -10.88 -4.24 -4.47
N VAL A 39 -9.68 -4.82 -4.32
CA VAL A 39 -9.41 -6.21 -4.71
C VAL A 39 -10.28 -7.18 -3.91
N VAL A 40 -10.29 -7.02 -2.57
CA VAL A 40 -11.04 -7.91 -1.68
C VAL A 40 -12.54 -7.76 -1.90
N LEU A 41 -13.06 -6.53 -1.87
CA LEU A 41 -14.49 -6.28 -2.06
C LEU A 41 -14.97 -6.64 -3.46
N GLY A 42 -14.21 -6.28 -4.51
CA GLY A 42 -14.53 -6.62 -5.89
C GLY A 42 -14.52 -8.11 -6.13
N GLY A 43 -13.52 -8.82 -5.62
CA GLY A 43 -13.40 -10.27 -5.74
C GLY A 43 -14.50 -11.01 -4.99
N SER A 44 -14.78 -10.64 -3.73
CA SER A 44 -15.85 -11.26 -2.94
C SER A 44 -17.24 -10.98 -3.52
N LEU A 45 -17.50 -9.78 -4.00
CA LEU A 45 -18.76 -9.42 -4.64
C LEU A 45 -18.94 -10.18 -5.96
N ALA A 46 -17.91 -10.28 -6.80
CA ALA A 46 -17.95 -11.07 -8.02
C ALA A 46 -18.27 -12.53 -7.72
N ALA A 47 -17.61 -13.13 -6.73
CA ALA A 47 -17.87 -14.50 -6.30
C ALA A 47 -19.30 -14.67 -5.79
N ALA A 48 -19.83 -13.76 -4.97
CA ALA A 48 -21.20 -13.81 -4.48
C ALA A 48 -22.23 -13.70 -5.61
N LEU A 49 -22.02 -12.81 -6.59
CA LEU A 49 -22.90 -12.61 -7.73
C LEU A 49 -22.92 -13.81 -8.67
N THR A 50 -21.83 -14.58 -8.75
CA THR A 50 -21.78 -15.81 -9.57
C THR A 50 -22.29 -17.03 -8.81
N ALA A 51 -21.97 -17.17 -7.51
CA ALA A 51 -22.39 -18.28 -6.68
C ALA A 51 -23.91 -18.25 -6.36
N GLY A 52 -24.49 -17.06 -6.20
CA GLY A 52 -25.90 -16.89 -5.88
C GLY A 52 -26.84 -17.61 -6.88
N PRO A 53 -26.76 -17.33 -8.18
CA PRO A 53 -27.55 -18.07 -9.20
C PRO A 53 -27.20 -19.54 -9.31
N ALA A 54 -25.91 -19.92 -9.10
CA ALA A 54 -25.47 -21.30 -9.20
C ALA A 54 -26.05 -22.19 -8.10
N ILE A 55 -26.18 -21.68 -6.88
CA ILE A 55 -26.71 -22.42 -5.73
C ILE A 55 -28.23 -22.25 -5.59
N GLY A 56 -28.73 -21.03 -5.79
CA GLY A 56 -30.13 -20.66 -5.58
C GLY A 56 -31.07 -20.92 -6.77
N GLY A 57 -30.51 -21.20 -7.95
CA GLY A 57 -31.27 -21.55 -9.16
C GLY A 57 -32.36 -20.53 -9.55
N ALA A 58 -33.47 -21.02 -10.10
CA ALA A 58 -34.57 -20.18 -10.58
C ALA A 58 -35.28 -19.39 -9.47
N THR A 59 -35.32 -19.90 -8.24
CA THR A 59 -35.95 -19.23 -7.08
C THR A 59 -35.19 -17.97 -6.66
N PHE A 60 -33.87 -18.03 -6.67
CA PHE A 60 -33.01 -16.87 -6.35
C PHE A 60 -33.13 -15.77 -7.40
N THR A 61 -33.14 -16.15 -8.69
CA THR A 61 -33.28 -15.18 -9.78
C THR A 61 -34.67 -14.54 -9.81
N ALA A 62 -35.73 -15.28 -9.52
CA ALA A 62 -37.09 -14.78 -9.42
C ALA A 62 -37.24 -13.79 -8.25
N TRP A 63 -36.70 -14.12 -7.07
CA TRP A 63 -36.69 -13.24 -5.92
C TRP A 63 -35.94 -11.93 -6.21
N LEU A 64 -34.79 -12.02 -6.85
CA LEU A 64 -33.98 -10.85 -7.21
C LEU A 64 -34.71 -9.94 -8.21
N THR A 65 -35.35 -10.54 -9.23
CA THR A 65 -36.16 -9.80 -10.22
C THR A 65 -37.32 -9.07 -9.57
N ALA A 66 -38.02 -9.73 -8.64
CA ALA A 66 -39.11 -9.13 -7.90
C ALA A 66 -38.66 -7.98 -6.98
N THR A 67 -37.51 -8.14 -6.31
CA THR A 67 -36.98 -7.14 -5.36
C THR A 67 -36.42 -5.92 -6.05
N LEU A 68 -35.77 -6.09 -7.21
CA LEU A 68 -35.13 -4.99 -7.96
C LEU A 68 -36.03 -4.39 -9.06
N GLY A 69 -37.24 -4.94 -9.27
CA GLY A 69 -38.20 -4.45 -10.27
C GLY A 69 -37.68 -4.49 -11.71
N LEU A 70 -36.79 -5.45 -12.04
CA LEU A 70 -36.12 -5.54 -13.33
C LEU A 70 -37.01 -6.23 -14.34
N SER A 71 -37.28 -5.57 -15.46
CA SER A 71 -38.01 -6.13 -16.62
C SER A 71 -37.14 -6.96 -17.59
N SER A 72 -35.82 -6.98 -17.37
CA SER A 72 -34.84 -7.69 -18.21
C SER A 72 -34.38 -9.00 -17.54
N PRO A 73 -33.90 -10.01 -18.29
CA PRO A 73 -33.41 -11.24 -17.68
C PRO A 73 -32.27 -10.93 -16.69
N SER A 74 -32.57 -11.06 -15.40
CA SER A 74 -31.75 -10.68 -14.25
C SER A 74 -30.36 -11.31 -14.28
N TRP A 75 -30.20 -12.51 -14.88
CA TRP A 75 -28.92 -13.19 -15.01
C TRP A 75 -27.90 -12.43 -15.87
N ARG A 76 -28.34 -11.71 -16.92
CA ARG A 76 -27.45 -10.89 -17.76
C ARG A 76 -26.84 -9.73 -16.99
N LEU A 77 -27.65 -9.07 -16.17
CA LEU A 77 -27.21 -7.98 -15.30
C LEU A 77 -26.25 -8.47 -14.21
N LEU A 78 -26.56 -9.63 -13.61
CA LEU A 78 -25.67 -10.25 -12.61
C LEU A 78 -24.31 -10.64 -13.22
N CYS A 79 -24.30 -11.27 -14.39
CA CYS A 79 -23.05 -11.60 -15.08
C CYS A 79 -22.27 -10.34 -15.49
N GLY A 80 -22.97 -9.31 -15.97
CA GLY A 80 -22.37 -8.02 -16.29
C GLY A 80 -21.73 -7.36 -15.06
N ALA A 81 -22.46 -7.30 -13.96
CA ALA A 81 -21.96 -6.75 -12.70
C ALA A 81 -20.76 -7.56 -12.15
N ALA A 82 -20.83 -8.89 -12.18
CA ALA A 82 -19.73 -9.77 -11.77
C ALA A 82 -18.49 -9.56 -12.64
N SER A 83 -18.65 -9.40 -13.95
CA SER A 83 -17.55 -9.12 -14.88
C SER A 83 -16.88 -7.78 -14.59
N VAL A 84 -17.65 -6.71 -14.35
CA VAL A 84 -17.11 -5.40 -13.98
C VAL A 84 -16.36 -5.47 -12.66
N CYS A 85 -16.92 -6.12 -11.63
CA CYS A 85 -16.24 -6.29 -10.34
C CYS A 85 -14.93 -7.07 -10.48
N SER A 86 -14.92 -8.13 -11.30
CA SER A 86 -13.72 -8.93 -11.59
C SER A 86 -12.65 -8.11 -12.31
N LEU A 87 -13.02 -7.32 -13.32
CA LEU A 87 -12.10 -6.42 -14.02
C LEU A 87 -11.50 -5.37 -13.09
N MET A 88 -12.32 -4.74 -12.24
CA MET A 88 -11.85 -3.77 -11.25
C MET A 88 -10.85 -4.40 -10.26
N ALA A 89 -11.12 -5.61 -9.78
CA ALA A 89 -10.21 -6.34 -8.90
C ALA A 89 -8.90 -6.67 -9.62
N THR A 90 -8.96 -7.12 -10.87
CA THR A 90 -7.77 -7.45 -11.68
C THR A 90 -6.92 -6.22 -11.94
N ILE A 91 -7.51 -5.10 -12.38
CA ILE A 91 -6.80 -3.84 -12.62
C ILE A 91 -6.13 -3.36 -11.33
N SER A 92 -6.84 -3.40 -10.20
CA SER A 92 -6.28 -3.00 -8.90
C SER A 92 -5.09 -3.87 -8.48
N THR A 93 -5.14 -5.18 -8.75
CA THR A 93 -4.04 -6.10 -8.50
C THR A 93 -2.83 -5.80 -9.39
N GLN A 94 -3.07 -5.52 -10.68
CA GLN A 94 -1.99 -5.16 -11.61
C GLN A 94 -1.33 -3.83 -11.24
N LEU A 95 -2.11 -2.84 -10.79
CA LEU A 95 -1.57 -1.56 -10.31
C LEU A 95 -0.71 -1.73 -9.06
N LEU A 96 -1.12 -2.61 -8.12
CA LEU A 96 -0.32 -2.95 -6.96
C LEU A 96 1.04 -3.55 -7.33
N LYS A 97 1.05 -4.46 -8.31
CA LYS A 97 2.27 -5.14 -8.78
C LYS A 97 3.14 -4.22 -9.64
N SER A 98 2.55 -3.50 -10.60
CA SER A 98 3.28 -2.67 -11.57
C SER A 98 4.10 -1.55 -10.91
N HIS A 99 3.62 -1.00 -9.81
CA HIS A 99 4.31 0.07 -9.11
C HIS A 99 5.14 -0.40 -7.90
N ASN A 100 5.26 -1.70 -7.67
CA ASN A 100 5.95 -2.27 -6.49
C ASN A 100 5.59 -1.56 -5.17
N ILE A 101 4.32 -1.06 -5.10
CA ILE A 101 3.84 -0.22 -3.99
C ILE A 101 4.03 -0.93 -2.65
N GLU A 102 3.79 -2.24 -2.64
CA GLU A 102 3.93 -3.03 -1.42
C GLU A 102 5.37 -3.10 -0.95
N GLU A 103 6.28 -3.43 -1.85
CA GLU A 103 7.71 -3.54 -1.57
C GLU A 103 8.30 -2.18 -1.15
N ASN A 104 7.97 -1.11 -1.86
CA ASN A 104 8.42 0.24 -1.54
C ASN A 104 7.90 0.73 -0.18
N VAL A 105 6.66 0.40 0.19
CA VAL A 105 6.11 0.73 1.51
C VAL A 105 6.83 -0.05 2.61
N VAL A 106 7.12 -1.34 2.41
CA VAL A 106 7.86 -2.16 3.38
C VAL A 106 9.29 -1.65 3.53
N LYS A 107 10.00 -1.37 2.45
CA LYS A 107 11.35 -0.79 2.46
C LYS A 107 11.38 0.56 3.17
N ALA A 108 10.42 1.45 2.87
CA ALA A 108 10.30 2.75 3.54
C ALA A 108 10.05 2.63 5.04
N GLN A 109 9.23 1.68 5.48
CA GLN A 109 8.99 1.41 6.90
C GLN A 109 10.24 0.88 7.59
N ALA A 110 10.93 -0.09 6.98
CA ALA A 110 12.16 -0.65 7.51
C ALA A 110 13.26 0.42 7.63
N CYS A 111 13.43 1.24 6.60
CA CYS A 111 14.39 2.35 6.63
C CYS A 111 14.03 3.38 7.70
N SER A 112 12.75 3.76 7.85
CA SER A 112 12.29 4.68 8.89
C SER A 112 12.59 4.15 10.30
N ALA A 113 12.37 2.86 10.55
CA ALA A 113 12.69 2.22 11.83
C ALA A 113 14.20 2.20 12.09
N LYS A 114 15.02 1.87 11.08
CA LYS A 114 16.49 1.92 11.20
C LYS A 114 16.98 3.34 11.54
N LEU A 115 16.44 4.37 10.87
CA LEU A 115 16.80 5.77 11.15
C LEU A 115 16.41 6.20 12.57
N GLU A 116 15.31 5.69 13.11
CA GLU A 116 14.91 5.93 14.50
C GLU A 116 15.88 5.33 15.49
N VAL A 117 16.36 4.12 15.23
CA VAL A 117 17.40 3.47 16.06
C VAL A 117 18.71 4.26 16.01
N ILE A 118 19.12 4.76 14.83
CA ILE A 118 20.31 5.59 14.68
C ILE A 118 20.15 6.90 15.45
N GLU A 119 19.01 7.59 15.34
CA GLU A 119 18.74 8.84 16.04
C GLU A 119 18.79 8.64 17.57
N THR A 120 18.18 7.56 18.05
CA THR A 120 18.17 7.21 19.48
C THR A 120 19.56 6.81 19.96
N GLY A 121 20.30 5.99 19.19
CA GLY A 121 21.66 5.57 19.53
C GLY A 121 22.65 6.73 19.61
N LEU A 122 22.53 7.71 18.70
CA LEU A 122 23.30 8.95 18.75
C LEU A 122 22.94 9.82 19.95
N ALA A 123 21.65 9.96 20.27
CA ALA A 123 21.17 10.74 21.40
C ALA A 123 21.63 10.16 22.76
N LEU A 124 21.74 8.83 22.85
CA LEU A 124 22.22 8.12 24.03
C LEU A 124 23.76 7.98 24.10
N GLY A 125 24.47 8.43 23.06
CA GLY A 125 25.93 8.28 22.97
C GLY A 125 26.42 6.83 22.81
N GLN A 126 25.54 5.92 22.41
CA GLN A 126 25.85 4.49 22.26
C GLN A 126 26.40 4.14 20.87
N LEU A 127 26.20 5.02 19.88
CA LEU A 127 26.69 4.85 18.51
C LEU A 127 27.77 5.88 18.21
N ASP A 128 28.91 5.41 17.71
CA ASP A 128 29.95 6.28 17.17
C ASP A 128 29.47 6.88 15.83
N VAL A 129 29.91 8.13 15.55
CA VAL A 129 29.57 8.88 14.34
C VAL A 129 29.86 8.08 13.06
N LYS A 130 30.98 7.34 13.04
CA LYS A 130 31.37 6.52 11.90
C LYS A 130 30.37 5.38 11.67
N GLN A 131 29.99 4.66 12.72
CA GLN A 131 29.01 3.57 12.64
C GLN A 131 27.62 4.09 12.24
N ALA A 132 27.21 5.22 12.81
CA ALA A 132 25.94 5.86 12.47
C ALA A 132 25.91 6.30 11.00
N THR A 133 27.04 6.80 10.47
CA THR A 133 27.15 7.19 9.06
C THR A 133 27.04 5.97 8.13
N ASP A 134 27.72 4.86 8.45
CA ASP A 134 27.64 3.63 7.65
C ASP A 134 26.21 3.07 7.62
N HIS A 135 25.52 3.07 8.76
CA HIS A 135 24.12 2.66 8.83
C HIS A 135 23.20 3.60 8.05
N TYR A 136 23.44 4.91 8.12
CA TYR A 136 22.70 5.91 7.36
C TYR A 136 22.85 5.70 5.85
N LEU A 137 24.08 5.50 5.36
CA LEU A 137 24.35 5.28 3.94
C LEU A 137 23.62 4.04 3.40
N ARG A 138 23.63 2.93 4.13
CA ARG A 138 22.86 1.73 3.77
C ARG A 138 21.36 2.00 3.73
N CYS A 139 20.82 2.78 4.66
CA CYS A 139 19.40 3.16 4.63
C CYS A 139 19.06 4.06 3.43
N VAL A 140 19.97 4.95 3.03
CA VAL A 140 19.77 5.81 1.84
C VAL A 140 19.79 4.98 0.58
N GLU A 141 20.69 4.00 0.49
CA GLU A 141 20.77 3.05 -0.64
C GLU A 141 19.47 2.22 -0.74
N ASP A 142 19.00 1.64 0.37
CA ASP A 142 17.73 0.92 0.44
C ASP A 142 16.52 1.79 0.05
N ALA A 143 16.62 3.11 0.21
CA ALA A 143 15.56 4.09 -0.06
C ALA A 143 15.74 4.85 -1.39
N ALA A 144 16.63 4.40 -2.29
CA ALA A 144 16.91 5.05 -3.58
C ALA A 144 15.66 5.16 -4.49
N PHE A 145 14.66 4.31 -4.28
CA PHE A 145 13.37 4.37 -4.99
C PHE A 145 12.55 5.64 -4.71
N LEU A 146 12.92 6.43 -3.69
CA LEU A 146 12.24 7.70 -3.39
C LEU A 146 12.68 8.83 -4.32
N ASP A 147 13.85 8.70 -4.92
CA ASP A 147 14.49 9.71 -5.74
C ASP A 147 14.32 9.39 -7.25
N ALA A 148 13.68 8.26 -7.59
CA ALA A 148 13.34 7.81 -8.95
C ALA A 148 11.91 8.17 -9.34
#